data_2611d4c7c01fcd6ee1eaae76057b56d1
#
_entry.id   2611d4c7c01fcd6ee1eaae76057b56d1
#
_cell.length_a   1.000
_cell.length_b   1.000
_cell.length_c   1.000
_cell.angle_alpha   90.00
_cell.angle_beta   90.00
_cell.angle_gamma   90.00
#
_symmetry.space_group_name_H-M   'P 1'
#
loop_
_entity.id
_entity.type
_entity.pdbx_description
1 polymer ?
#
loop_
_entity_poly.entity_id
_entity_poly.type
_entity_poly.pdbx_seq_one_letter_code
_entity_poly.pdbx_strand_id
1 'polypeptide(L)'
;MRRVQIFNKQLNKFFSDYKLKKWISDIFYFNRSITGSGTLKTLKYIKKNINQNFVIKNFKSGEKVYDWKIPKQWEIKEAYINCENKKICDFKDNNLHIVGYSHPIKKKLNYNQIKKKINTLKSIPDAIPYVTSYYKKNWGFCMKYNEFKKLDKKKKYDVLIDSKIFSGKMNYSEMTIRGKTKKTILIISYICHPS
;
A
#
# COMPACT_ATOMS: atom_id res chain seq x y z
N MET A 1 12.43 35.00 19.14
CA MET A 1 11.44 35.18 18.06
C MET A 1 12.02 35.09 16.64
N ARG A 2 13.05 35.86 16.24
CA ARG A 2 13.64 35.82 14.86
C ARG A 2 14.04 34.40 14.35
N ARG A 3 14.57 33.50 15.19
CA ARG A 3 15.02 32.15 14.75
C ARG A 3 13.88 31.20 14.40
N VAL A 4 12.73 31.29 15.08
CA VAL A 4 11.54 30.51 14.78
C VAL A 4 10.92 30.95 13.44
N GLN A 5 10.95 32.26 13.16
CA GLN A 5 10.47 32.81 11.88
C GLN A 5 11.33 32.38 10.69
N ILE A 6 12.67 32.29 10.86
CA ILE A 6 13.58 31.81 9.80
C ILE A 6 13.36 30.33 9.55
N PHE A 7 13.17 29.50 10.59
CA PHE A 7 12.87 28.08 10.47
C PHE A 7 11.53 27.85 9.78
N ASN A 8 10.48 28.59 10.16
CA ASN A 8 9.17 28.54 9.50
C ASN A 8 9.23 29.01 8.04
N LYS A 9 10.03 30.03 7.71
CA LYS A 9 10.21 30.52 6.34
C LYS A 9 10.97 29.52 5.46
N GLN A 10 11.94 28.79 6.03
CA GLN A 10 12.63 27.69 5.33
C GLN A 10 11.75 26.46 5.17
N LEU A 11 10.95 26.08 6.18
CA LEU A 11 9.94 25.02 6.09
C LEU A 11 8.88 25.35 5.02
N ASN A 12 8.34 26.56 5.01
CA ASN A 12 7.37 27.01 4.00
C ASN A 12 7.94 27.04 2.58
N LYS A 13 9.24 27.29 2.41
CA LYS A 13 9.93 27.20 1.11
C LYS A 13 10.12 25.75 0.64
N PHE A 14 10.24 24.78 1.58
CA PHE A 14 10.34 23.35 1.27
C PHE A 14 8.97 22.68 1.04
N PHE A 15 7.94 23.12 1.74
CA PHE A 15 6.60 22.57 1.73
C PHE A 15 5.59 23.62 1.28
N SER A 16 5.69 24.09 0.03
CA SER A 16 4.51 24.69 -0.55
C SER A 16 3.42 23.62 -0.61
N ASP A 17 2.19 23.93 -0.21
CA ASP A 17 1.04 22.99 -0.28
C ASP A 17 0.93 22.32 -1.64
N TYR A 18 1.30 22.98 -2.69
CA TYR A 18 1.37 22.46 -4.05
C TYR A 18 2.40 21.33 -4.19
N LYS A 19 3.59 21.48 -3.63
CA LYS A 19 4.66 20.46 -3.74
C LYS A 19 4.30 19.19 -2.97
N LEU A 20 3.72 19.33 -1.78
CA LEU A 20 3.25 18.20 -0.97
C LEU A 20 2.09 17.47 -1.65
N LYS A 21 1.10 18.21 -2.14
CA LYS A 21 -0.03 17.65 -2.93
C LYS A 21 0.47 16.90 -4.15
N LYS A 22 1.43 17.48 -4.89
CA LYS A 22 2.05 16.79 -6.03
C LYS A 22 2.71 15.48 -5.61
N TRP A 23 3.51 15.45 -4.54
CA TRP A 23 4.17 14.23 -4.09
C TRP A 23 3.17 13.15 -3.68
N ILE A 24 2.13 13.51 -2.94
CA ILE A 24 1.06 12.59 -2.57
C ILE A 24 0.40 12.01 -3.84
N SER A 25 0.05 12.84 -4.82
CA SER A 25 -0.55 12.41 -6.07
C SER A 25 0.36 11.48 -6.87
N ASP A 26 1.65 11.80 -6.97
CA ASP A 26 2.63 11.01 -7.72
C ASP A 26 2.83 9.59 -7.13
N ILE A 27 2.81 9.47 -5.79
CA ILE A 27 3.00 8.18 -5.12
C ILE A 27 1.70 7.41 -4.87
N PHE A 28 0.54 8.06 -5.06
CA PHE A 28 -0.77 7.47 -4.78
C PHE A 28 -1.01 6.15 -5.53
N TYR A 29 -0.62 6.10 -6.79
CA TYR A 29 -0.80 4.92 -7.65
C TYR A 29 0.25 3.81 -7.44
N PHE A 30 1.27 4.03 -6.58
CA PHE A 30 2.20 2.97 -6.27
C PHE A 30 1.53 1.98 -5.33
N ASN A 31 1.42 0.72 -5.76
CA ASN A 31 0.90 -0.34 -4.89
C ASN A 31 1.90 -0.61 -3.77
N ARG A 32 1.70 0.07 -2.65
CA ARG A 32 2.55 -0.05 -1.47
C ARG A 32 2.06 -1.16 -0.56
N SER A 33 3.01 -1.89 -0.02
CA SER A 33 2.82 -2.96 0.96
C SER A 33 4.05 -2.98 1.87
N ILE A 34 4.05 -3.79 2.91
CA ILE A 34 5.21 -3.93 3.82
C ILE A 34 6.49 -4.36 3.06
N THR A 35 6.33 -5.06 1.95
CA THR A 35 7.41 -5.39 1.00
C THR A 35 6.96 -5.03 -0.41
N GLY A 36 7.83 -5.26 -1.40
CA GLY A 36 7.45 -5.13 -2.81
C GLY A 36 8.00 -3.90 -3.51
N SER A 37 7.82 -3.91 -4.81
CA SER A 37 8.37 -2.88 -5.71
C SER A 37 7.73 -1.51 -5.51
N GLY A 38 6.46 -1.44 -5.13
CA GLY A 38 5.75 -0.17 -4.88
C GLY A 38 6.35 0.61 -3.72
N THR A 39 6.68 -0.05 -2.62
CA THR A 39 7.37 0.56 -1.47
C THR A 39 8.77 1.05 -1.87
N LEU A 40 9.55 0.24 -2.61
CA LEU A 40 10.86 0.66 -3.08
C LEU A 40 10.76 1.86 -4.06
N LYS A 41 9.78 1.86 -4.96
CA LYS A 41 9.51 3.01 -5.86
C LYS A 41 9.21 4.28 -5.07
N THR A 42 8.39 4.17 -4.02
CA THR A 42 8.08 5.30 -3.12
C THR A 42 9.33 5.84 -2.44
N LEU A 43 10.16 4.97 -1.86
CA LEU A 43 11.42 5.40 -1.23
C LEU A 43 12.37 6.08 -2.22
N LYS A 44 12.51 5.54 -3.44
CA LYS A 44 13.30 6.15 -4.51
C LYS A 44 12.74 7.52 -4.94
N TYR A 45 11.41 7.64 -5.03
CA TYR A 45 10.74 8.90 -5.33
C TYR A 45 11.05 9.95 -4.25
N ILE A 46 10.89 9.59 -2.97
CA ILE A 46 11.20 10.47 -1.84
C ILE A 46 12.67 10.88 -1.90
N LYS A 47 13.60 9.92 -2.05
CA LYS A 47 15.04 10.19 -2.15
C LYS A 47 15.38 11.20 -3.25
N LYS A 48 14.75 11.08 -4.42
CA LYS A 48 14.98 12.01 -5.55
C LYS A 48 14.51 13.44 -5.23
N ASN A 49 13.48 13.58 -4.40
CA ASN A 49 12.84 14.87 -4.14
C ASN A 49 13.29 15.54 -2.83
N ILE A 50 14.01 14.81 -1.98
CA ILE A 50 14.59 15.34 -0.73
C ILE A 50 16.11 15.48 -0.95
N ASN A 51 16.60 16.72 -0.89
CA ASN A 51 18.04 17.01 -0.98
C ASN A 51 18.72 16.84 0.38
N GLN A 52 18.75 15.61 0.92
CA GLN A 52 19.29 15.24 2.23
C GLN A 52 19.92 13.84 2.19
N ASN A 53 20.67 13.47 3.23
CA ASN A 53 21.23 12.12 3.40
C ASN A 53 20.13 11.07 3.65
N PHE A 54 19.37 10.76 2.61
CA PHE A 54 18.32 9.76 2.63
C PHE A 54 18.88 8.43 2.12
N VAL A 55 19.06 7.46 3.01
CA VAL A 55 19.65 6.16 2.71
C VAL A 55 18.56 5.11 2.67
N ILE A 56 18.46 4.37 1.56
CA ILE A 56 17.55 3.22 1.44
C ILE A 56 18.30 1.98 1.88
N LYS A 57 17.74 1.25 2.83
CA LYS A 57 18.25 0.00 3.39
C LYS A 57 17.23 -1.12 3.18
N ASN A 58 17.62 -2.37 3.45
CA ASN A 58 16.72 -3.51 3.37
C ASN A 58 17.12 -4.64 4.32
N PHE A 59 16.11 -5.45 4.67
CA PHE A 59 16.27 -6.77 5.29
C PHE A 59 15.86 -7.85 4.30
N LYS A 60 16.47 -9.03 4.36
CA LYS A 60 16.10 -10.18 3.52
C LYS A 60 14.87 -10.88 4.10
N SER A 61 14.03 -11.44 3.24
CA SER A 61 12.91 -12.29 3.67
C SER A 61 13.43 -13.46 4.50
N GLY A 62 12.79 -13.70 5.65
CA GLY A 62 13.17 -14.75 6.58
C GLY A 62 14.20 -14.34 7.63
N GLU A 63 14.85 -13.19 7.48
CA GLU A 63 15.74 -12.61 8.47
C GLU A 63 14.98 -12.33 9.77
N LYS A 64 15.60 -12.65 10.92
CA LYS A 64 15.02 -12.40 12.23
C LYS A 64 15.49 -11.05 12.75
N VAL A 65 14.55 -10.20 13.12
CA VAL A 65 14.77 -8.88 13.70
C VAL A 65 14.02 -8.84 15.03
N TYR A 66 14.76 -9.00 16.12
CA TYR A 66 14.22 -9.24 17.46
C TYR A 66 13.28 -10.46 17.49
N ASP A 67 12.02 -10.29 17.84
CA ASP A 67 10.98 -11.33 17.89
C ASP A 67 10.23 -11.48 16.55
N TRP A 68 10.54 -10.64 15.57
CA TRP A 68 9.88 -10.61 14.27
C TRP A 68 10.71 -11.26 13.16
N LYS A 69 10.03 -11.95 12.25
CA LYS A 69 10.63 -12.53 11.05
C LYS A 69 10.15 -11.77 9.82
N ILE A 70 11.12 -11.26 9.04
CA ILE A 70 10.81 -10.49 7.83
C ILE A 70 9.99 -11.35 6.86
N PRO A 71 8.80 -10.87 6.41
CA PRO A 71 7.94 -11.64 5.53
C PRO A 71 8.54 -11.80 4.12
N LYS A 72 8.00 -12.75 3.37
CA LYS A 72 8.30 -12.90 1.94
C LYS A 72 7.86 -11.67 1.18
N GLN A 73 8.54 -11.35 0.08
CA GLN A 73 8.15 -10.27 -0.81
C GLN A 73 6.88 -10.65 -1.57
N TRP A 74 5.97 -9.70 -1.68
CA TRP A 74 4.74 -9.83 -2.44
C TRP A 74 4.73 -8.83 -3.60
N GLU A 75 4.40 -9.34 -4.80
CA GLU A 75 4.20 -8.53 -6.00
C GLU A 75 2.87 -8.91 -6.62
N ILE A 76 2.19 -7.91 -7.19
CA ILE A 76 0.95 -8.10 -7.92
C ILE A 76 1.05 -7.42 -9.28
N LYS A 77 0.59 -8.13 -10.30
CA LYS A 77 0.54 -7.65 -11.68
C LYS A 77 -0.87 -7.21 -12.05
N GLU A 78 -1.87 -8.02 -11.67
CA GLU A 78 -3.25 -7.80 -12.03
C GLU A 78 -4.19 -8.50 -11.04
N ALA A 79 -5.34 -7.88 -10.75
CA ALA A 79 -6.42 -8.53 -10.02
C ALA A 79 -7.76 -7.90 -10.39
N TYR A 80 -8.77 -8.74 -10.60
CA TYR A 80 -10.13 -8.27 -10.89
C TYR A 80 -11.20 -9.31 -10.54
N ILE A 81 -12.41 -8.83 -10.38
CA ILE A 81 -13.64 -9.61 -10.43
C ILE A 81 -14.40 -9.18 -11.69
N ASN A 82 -14.70 -10.14 -12.55
CA ASN A 82 -15.44 -9.95 -13.78
C ASN A 82 -16.81 -10.64 -13.71
N CYS A 83 -17.84 -9.97 -14.21
CA CYS A 83 -19.18 -10.51 -14.33
C CYS A 83 -19.72 -10.16 -15.72
N GLU A 84 -20.05 -11.17 -16.55
CA GLU A 84 -20.56 -10.98 -17.91
C GLU A 84 -19.72 -9.99 -18.74
N ASN A 85 -18.40 -10.22 -18.77
CA ASN A 85 -17.42 -9.40 -19.49
C ASN A 85 -17.27 -7.97 -18.98
N LYS A 86 -17.90 -7.61 -17.85
CA LYS A 86 -17.73 -6.32 -17.19
C LYS A 86 -16.89 -6.50 -15.90
N LYS A 87 -15.80 -5.77 -15.77
CA LYS A 87 -15.05 -5.68 -14.53
C LYS A 87 -15.86 -4.87 -13.51
N ILE A 88 -16.13 -5.47 -12.37
CA ILE A 88 -16.88 -4.86 -11.26
C ILE A 88 -15.96 -4.49 -10.08
N CYS A 89 -14.73 -4.94 -10.13
CA CYS A 89 -13.68 -4.63 -9.17
C CYS A 89 -12.35 -4.84 -9.89
N ASP A 90 -11.55 -3.81 -10.08
CA ASP A 90 -10.27 -3.89 -10.80
C ASP A 90 -9.16 -3.19 -10.00
N PHE A 91 -8.09 -3.93 -9.72
CA PHE A 91 -6.89 -3.41 -9.07
C PHE A 91 -6.27 -2.22 -9.83
N LYS A 92 -6.41 -2.17 -11.16
CA LYS A 92 -5.87 -1.08 -11.98
C LYS A 92 -6.63 0.23 -11.78
N ASP A 93 -7.91 0.17 -11.42
CA ASP A 93 -8.70 1.36 -11.13
C ASP A 93 -8.39 1.91 -9.74
N ASN A 94 -8.20 1.01 -8.77
CA ASN A 94 -7.81 1.37 -7.42
C ASN A 94 -7.05 0.22 -6.74
N ASN A 95 -5.84 0.48 -6.28
CA ASN A 95 -5.00 -0.52 -5.63
C ASN A 95 -5.57 -1.03 -4.28
N LEU A 96 -6.54 -0.34 -3.68
CA LEU A 96 -7.28 -0.82 -2.52
C LEU A 96 -8.23 -1.99 -2.83
N HIS A 97 -8.58 -2.22 -4.10
CA HIS A 97 -9.47 -3.31 -4.48
C HIS A 97 -8.94 -4.71 -4.17
N ILE A 98 -7.66 -4.86 -3.86
CA ILE A 98 -7.06 -6.13 -3.50
C ILE A 98 -6.70 -6.20 -2.01
N VAL A 99 -6.99 -7.31 -1.35
CA VAL A 99 -6.44 -7.61 -0.03
C VAL A 99 -4.93 -7.78 -0.15
N GLY A 100 -4.17 -6.98 0.57
CA GLY A 100 -2.71 -7.04 0.56
C GLY A 100 -2.20 -8.45 0.90
N TYR A 101 -1.16 -8.92 0.22
CA TYR A 101 -0.63 -10.30 0.31
C TYR A 101 -1.60 -11.39 -0.15
N SER A 102 -2.56 -11.07 -0.98
CA SER A 102 -3.41 -12.09 -1.63
C SER A 102 -2.57 -13.06 -2.45
N HIS A 103 -2.81 -14.37 -2.22
CA HIS A 103 -2.24 -15.44 -3.03
C HIS A 103 -2.86 -15.46 -4.43
N PRO A 104 -2.13 -15.97 -5.45
CA PRO A 104 -2.64 -16.05 -6.82
C PRO A 104 -3.83 -16.97 -6.89
N ILE A 105 -4.81 -16.59 -7.70
CA ILE A 105 -6.01 -17.38 -7.99
C ILE A 105 -6.60 -17.04 -9.35
N LYS A 106 -7.12 -18.06 -10.04
CA LYS A 106 -7.95 -17.92 -11.24
C LYS A 106 -9.10 -18.89 -11.13
N LYS A 107 -10.31 -18.40 -10.87
CA LYS A 107 -11.50 -19.25 -10.66
C LYS A 107 -12.78 -18.53 -11.09
N LYS A 108 -13.77 -19.35 -11.49
CA LYS A 108 -15.16 -18.92 -11.65
C LYS A 108 -15.95 -19.31 -10.40
N LEU A 109 -16.57 -18.37 -9.74
CA LEU A 109 -17.24 -18.54 -8.45
C LEU A 109 -18.70 -18.09 -8.54
N ASN A 110 -19.58 -18.72 -7.74
CA ASN A 110 -20.93 -18.20 -7.53
C ASN A 110 -20.95 -17.10 -6.46
N TYR A 111 -22.10 -16.43 -6.31
CA TYR A 111 -22.26 -15.36 -5.33
C TYR A 111 -21.91 -15.78 -3.89
N ASN A 112 -22.36 -16.99 -3.46
CA ASN A 112 -22.12 -17.45 -2.09
C ASN A 112 -20.63 -17.69 -1.78
N GLN A 113 -19.84 -18.00 -2.81
CA GLN A 113 -18.41 -18.20 -2.70
C GLN A 113 -17.67 -16.84 -2.72
N ILE A 114 -18.00 -15.96 -3.69
CA ILE A 114 -17.27 -14.69 -3.84
C ILE A 114 -17.57 -13.71 -2.69
N LYS A 115 -18.81 -13.67 -2.17
CA LYS A 115 -19.15 -12.78 -1.05
C LYS A 115 -18.31 -13.01 0.19
N LYS A 116 -17.80 -14.23 0.42
CA LYS A 116 -16.91 -14.57 1.55
C LYS A 116 -15.48 -14.03 1.37
N LYS A 117 -15.16 -13.55 0.16
CA LYS A 117 -13.84 -13.05 -0.24
C LYS A 117 -13.83 -11.55 -0.55
N ILE A 118 -14.96 -10.88 -0.32
CA ILE A 118 -15.11 -9.44 -0.49
C ILE A 118 -15.24 -8.79 0.89
N ASN A 119 -14.38 -7.82 1.15
CA ASN A 119 -14.39 -7.00 2.36
C ASN A 119 -15.04 -5.66 2.05
N THR A 120 -15.92 -5.20 2.94
CA THR A 120 -16.66 -3.93 2.82
C THR A 120 -16.82 -3.27 4.18
N LEU A 121 -17.06 -1.95 4.21
CA LEU A 121 -17.39 -1.19 5.41
C LEU A 121 -18.84 -0.69 5.34
N LYS A 122 -19.72 -1.23 6.18
CA LYS A 122 -21.13 -0.76 6.26
C LYS A 122 -21.26 0.63 6.86
N SER A 123 -20.39 0.98 7.79
CA SER A 123 -20.37 2.30 8.47
C SER A 123 -19.94 3.43 7.53
N ILE A 124 -19.17 3.12 6.48
CA ILE A 124 -18.72 4.08 5.46
C ILE A 124 -18.95 3.42 4.08
N PRO A 125 -20.21 3.40 3.60
CA PRO A 125 -20.62 2.53 2.49
C PRO A 125 -20.00 2.86 1.13
N ASP A 126 -19.46 4.05 0.96
CA ASP A 126 -18.76 4.51 -0.27
C ASP A 126 -17.23 4.45 -0.17
N ALA A 127 -16.69 3.99 0.95
CA ALA A 127 -15.26 3.75 1.10
C ALA A 127 -14.89 2.31 0.71
N ILE A 128 -13.69 2.15 0.12
CA ILE A 128 -13.06 0.84 -0.09
C ILE A 128 -12.15 0.58 1.12
N PRO A 129 -12.36 -0.51 1.89
CA PRO A 129 -11.54 -0.78 3.06
C PRO A 129 -10.13 -1.21 2.67
N TYR A 130 -9.15 -0.86 3.49
CA TYR A 130 -7.80 -1.41 3.43
C TYR A 130 -7.70 -2.68 4.28
N VAL A 131 -7.38 -3.81 3.66
CA VAL A 131 -7.24 -5.11 4.33
C VAL A 131 -5.96 -5.81 3.88
N THR A 132 -5.29 -6.50 4.80
CA THR A 132 -4.06 -7.25 4.55
C THR A 132 -4.11 -8.65 5.13
N SER A 133 -3.28 -9.56 4.61
CA SER A 133 -3.15 -10.95 5.09
C SER A 133 -1.69 -11.41 5.12
N TYR A 134 -0.80 -10.66 5.77
CA TYR A 134 0.66 -10.86 5.76
C TYR A 134 1.13 -12.26 6.16
N TYR A 135 0.46 -12.90 7.11
CA TYR A 135 0.92 -14.16 7.73
C TYR A 135 -0.01 -15.34 7.47
N LYS A 136 -1.10 -15.12 6.74
CA LYS A 136 -2.07 -16.18 6.45
C LYS A 136 -2.15 -16.41 4.95
N LYS A 137 -2.12 -17.68 4.52
CA LYS A 137 -2.43 -18.01 3.12
C LYS A 137 -3.89 -17.68 2.84
N ASN A 138 -4.13 -16.50 2.30
CA ASN A 138 -5.47 -15.99 1.99
C ASN A 138 -5.45 -15.22 0.68
N TRP A 139 -6.62 -14.90 0.17
CA TRP A 139 -6.85 -13.99 -0.94
C TRP A 139 -8.21 -13.32 -0.77
N GLY A 140 -8.39 -12.15 -1.35
CA GLY A 140 -9.67 -11.46 -1.30
C GLY A 140 -9.64 -10.12 -2.01
N PHE A 141 -10.81 -9.51 -2.07
CA PHE A 141 -11.02 -8.19 -2.64
C PHE A 141 -11.62 -7.25 -1.61
N CYS A 142 -11.53 -5.96 -1.89
CA CYS A 142 -12.17 -4.90 -1.14
C CYS A 142 -13.00 -4.07 -2.11
N MET A 143 -14.21 -3.70 -1.74
CA MET A 143 -15.05 -2.81 -2.54
C MET A 143 -15.99 -1.98 -1.66
N LYS A 144 -16.56 -0.96 -2.24
CA LYS A 144 -17.61 -0.14 -1.60
C LYS A 144 -18.79 -1.02 -1.21
N TYR A 145 -19.34 -0.83 -0.03
CA TYR A 145 -20.53 -1.58 0.39
C TYR A 145 -21.72 -1.34 -0.54
N ASN A 146 -21.88 -0.11 -1.06
CA ASN A 146 -22.94 0.21 -2.00
C ASN A 146 -22.80 -0.53 -3.35
N GLU A 147 -21.60 -0.82 -3.81
CA GLU A 147 -21.34 -1.65 -4.99
C GLU A 147 -21.57 -3.15 -4.68
N PHE A 148 -21.08 -3.60 -3.54
CA PHE A 148 -21.28 -4.99 -3.09
C PHE A 148 -22.76 -5.37 -3.03
N LYS A 149 -23.65 -4.48 -2.54
CA LYS A 149 -25.09 -4.73 -2.50
C LYS A 149 -25.73 -4.97 -3.87
N LYS A 150 -25.14 -4.45 -4.93
CA LYS A 150 -25.64 -4.56 -6.31
C LYS A 150 -25.22 -5.86 -7.00
N LEU A 151 -24.42 -6.70 -6.34
CA LEU A 151 -23.98 -7.97 -6.92
C LEU A 151 -25.17 -8.92 -7.13
N ASP A 152 -25.33 -9.42 -8.34
CA ASP A 152 -26.39 -10.34 -8.70
C ASP A 152 -26.15 -11.73 -8.10
N LYS A 153 -27.08 -12.21 -7.29
CA LYS A 153 -26.98 -13.48 -6.57
C LYS A 153 -27.07 -14.72 -7.50
N LYS A 154 -27.59 -14.56 -8.72
CA LYS A 154 -27.79 -15.63 -9.71
C LYS A 154 -26.60 -15.80 -10.66
N LYS A 155 -25.70 -14.79 -10.73
CA LYS A 155 -24.59 -14.78 -11.67
C LYS A 155 -23.34 -15.50 -11.14
N LYS A 156 -22.46 -15.82 -12.08
CA LYS A 156 -21.11 -16.32 -11.81
C LYS A 156 -20.10 -15.18 -12.02
N TYR A 157 -19.00 -15.25 -11.29
CA TYR A 157 -17.96 -14.25 -11.22
C TYR A 157 -16.62 -14.86 -11.60
N ASP A 158 -15.97 -14.35 -12.63
CA ASP A 158 -14.62 -14.73 -12.98
C ASP A 158 -13.64 -13.91 -12.15
N VAL A 159 -12.81 -14.59 -11.37
CA VAL A 159 -11.87 -14.01 -10.43
C VAL A 159 -10.46 -14.29 -10.89
N LEU A 160 -9.66 -13.25 -11.02
CA LEU A 160 -8.23 -13.34 -11.25
C LEU A 160 -7.47 -12.54 -10.18
N ILE A 161 -6.43 -13.14 -9.62
CA ILE A 161 -5.35 -12.45 -8.90
C ILE A 161 -4.05 -13.04 -9.44
N ASP A 162 -3.31 -12.25 -10.21
CA ASP A 162 -1.96 -12.56 -10.68
C ASP A 162 -0.94 -11.91 -9.74
N SER A 163 -0.54 -12.66 -8.74
CA SER A 163 0.41 -12.24 -7.71
C SER A 163 1.51 -13.27 -7.51
N LYS A 164 2.62 -12.86 -6.90
CA LYS A 164 3.75 -13.72 -6.54
C LYS A 164 4.19 -13.44 -5.12
N ILE A 165 4.50 -14.50 -4.37
CA ILE A 165 5.09 -14.44 -3.03
C ILE A 165 6.39 -15.25 -3.06
N PHE A 166 7.52 -14.58 -2.83
CA PHE A 166 8.85 -15.16 -2.98
C PHE A 166 9.84 -14.57 -1.98
N SER A 167 10.99 -15.21 -1.83
CA SER A 167 12.09 -14.67 -1.00
C SER A 167 12.68 -13.43 -1.69
N GLY A 168 12.60 -12.30 -1.00
CA GLY A 168 13.01 -11.01 -1.53
C GLY A 168 13.50 -10.09 -0.42
N LYS A 169 13.08 -8.82 -0.43
CA LYS A 169 13.56 -7.80 0.50
C LYS A 169 12.41 -6.94 1.03
N MET A 170 12.51 -6.56 2.30
CA MET A 170 11.75 -5.47 2.89
C MET A 170 12.62 -4.20 2.87
N ASN A 171 12.15 -3.16 2.20
CA ASN A 171 12.89 -1.91 2.07
C ASN A 171 12.39 -0.87 3.08
N TYR A 172 13.32 -0.12 3.66
CA TYR A 172 13.06 1.02 4.51
C TYR A 172 14.09 2.12 4.24
N SER A 173 13.93 3.26 4.85
CA SER A 173 14.90 4.33 4.72
C SER A 173 15.19 4.99 6.05
N GLU A 174 16.36 5.58 6.13
CA GLU A 174 16.82 6.39 7.24
C GLU A 174 17.32 7.74 6.73
N MET A 175 17.07 8.77 7.51
CA MET A 175 17.61 10.11 7.28
C MET A 175 18.07 10.68 8.62
N THR A 176 19.31 11.11 8.68
CA THR A 176 19.85 11.74 9.88
C THR A 176 20.08 13.21 9.63
N ILE A 177 19.47 14.05 10.46
CA ILE A 177 19.70 15.50 10.50
C ILE A 177 20.53 15.80 11.75
N ARG A 178 21.74 16.27 11.56
CA ARG A 178 22.63 16.59 12.68
C ARG A 178 22.15 17.85 13.40
N GLY A 179 21.98 17.73 14.71
CA GLY A 179 21.69 18.83 15.61
C GLY A 179 22.95 19.44 16.24
N LYS A 180 22.76 20.41 17.13
CA LYS A 180 23.82 21.07 17.90
C LYS A 180 24.19 20.35 19.20
N THR A 181 23.39 19.39 19.64
CA THR A 181 23.57 18.65 20.89
C THR A 181 23.64 17.14 20.61
N LYS A 182 24.09 16.37 21.61
CA LYS A 182 24.09 14.89 21.55
C LYS A 182 22.71 14.26 21.78
N LYS A 183 21.68 15.04 22.12
CA LYS A 183 20.31 14.55 22.29
C LYS A 183 19.73 14.14 20.94
N THR A 184 19.11 12.97 20.88
CA THR A 184 18.51 12.42 19.65
C THR A 184 16.98 12.41 19.77
N ILE A 185 16.31 12.83 18.70
CA ILE A 185 14.87 12.67 18.51
C ILE A 185 14.68 11.65 17.40
N LEU A 186 13.98 10.54 17.70
CA LEU A 186 13.61 9.52 16.71
C LEU A 186 12.21 9.81 16.19
N ILE A 187 12.08 9.96 14.86
CA ILE A 187 10.78 10.09 14.17
C ILE A 187 10.60 8.86 13.28
N ILE A 188 9.48 8.14 13.47
CA ILE A 188 9.14 6.95 12.70
C ILE A 188 7.85 7.22 11.92
N SER A 189 7.81 6.84 10.64
CA SER A 189 6.64 6.98 9.79
C SER A 189 6.44 5.77 8.88
N TYR A 190 5.20 5.51 8.54
CA TYR A 190 4.82 4.45 7.60
C TYR A 190 4.72 4.99 6.18
N ILE A 191 5.14 4.14 5.20
CA ILE A 191 4.95 4.37 3.77
C ILE A 191 4.31 3.18 3.05
N CYS A 192 4.03 2.11 3.76
CA CYS A 192 3.54 0.85 3.19
C CYS A 192 2.01 0.79 3.04
N HIS A 193 1.28 1.82 3.40
CA HIS A 193 -0.15 1.94 3.14
C HIS A 193 -0.39 2.51 1.73
N PRO A 194 -1.28 1.92 0.90
CA PRO A 194 -1.50 2.36 -0.48
C PRO A 194 -2.33 3.65 -0.61
N SER A 195 -2.96 4.13 0.43
CA SER A 195 -3.78 5.36 0.44
C SER A 195 -3.22 6.41 1.35
#